data_b4bf254dff4ab696eb66c79b637ec371
#
_entry.id   b4bf254dff4ab696eb66c79b637ec371
#
_cell.length_a   1.000
_cell.length_b   1.000
_cell.length_c   1.000
_cell.angle_alpha   90.00
_cell.angle_beta   90.00
_cell.angle_gamma   90.00
#
_symmetry.space_group_name_H-M   'P 1'
#
loop_
_entity.id
_entity.type
_entity.pdbx_description
1 polymer ?
#
loop_
_entity_poly.entity_id
_entity_poly.type
_entity_poly.pdbx_seq_one_letter_code
_entity_poly.pdbx_strand_id
1 'polypeptide(L)'
;MPLKVDPKDRRLLLAAAGVFALLIAGAVLFGGDEGAKWEIPSSYSTASGGAKAAYLLLSQAGYKVKRWEKALDQLPQTNEATGKILMLADPEEAPTHEEKERLKEFISDGGHVIATGMFAGTFLPENESEPDVLGGMQWKKASALSPSEITRAAPEIVLAQNARWQPYSAAYPLYGDGDRTLVVKYPYGRGEVLWWASATPLTNAGLKEQGNLEFFLACVGGAKSEILWDEYIHGYRQTLGSSIAHSPVKWLGLQLALLALAVVVTFSRRSGPICKPAAPVRLSPIEFVQTLGGLYETAGTASVAVDICYQRFRYWLTRRLGVASNISVADLELAMRDRWSFVDDHFVAILRRCEAAKNDPYLHPPAALQLVQELDEYAVRLKLYQGVRKEKV
;
A
#
# COMPACT_ATOMS: atom_id res chain seq x y z
N MET A 1 23.12 -34.21 -5.53
CA MET A 1 21.76 -34.74 -5.75
C MET A 1 20.99 -33.68 -6.54
N PRO A 2 20.54 -33.94 -7.75
CA PRO A 2 19.73 -32.96 -8.48
C PRO A 2 18.35 -32.86 -7.80
N LEU A 3 17.97 -31.64 -7.39
CA LEU A 3 16.64 -31.32 -6.89
C LEU A 3 15.61 -31.61 -8.00
N LYS A 4 14.86 -32.69 -7.89
CA LYS A 4 13.73 -32.95 -8.75
C LYS A 4 12.57 -32.02 -8.36
N VAL A 5 12.45 -30.92 -9.08
CA VAL A 5 11.31 -29.97 -8.94
C VAL A 5 10.06 -30.65 -9.52
N ASP A 6 8.99 -30.69 -8.73
CA ASP A 6 7.69 -31.24 -9.17
C ASP A 6 7.19 -30.47 -10.42
N PRO A 7 6.60 -31.14 -11.42
CA PRO A 7 6.07 -30.51 -12.62
C PRO A 7 5.09 -29.35 -12.34
N LYS A 8 4.37 -29.38 -11.21
CA LYS A 8 3.48 -28.30 -10.78
C LYS A 8 4.25 -27.09 -10.29
N ASP A 9 5.34 -27.30 -9.54
CA ASP A 9 6.20 -26.21 -9.04
C ASP A 9 6.99 -25.58 -10.17
N ARG A 10 7.38 -26.36 -11.19
CA ARG A 10 8.01 -25.84 -12.42
C ARG A 10 7.08 -24.90 -13.19
N ARG A 11 5.78 -25.18 -13.28
CA ARG A 11 4.79 -24.29 -13.93
C ARG A 11 4.62 -23.01 -13.13
N LEU A 12 4.63 -23.09 -11.81
CA LEU A 12 4.49 -21.92 -10.92
C LEU A 12 5.73 -21.02 -10.95
N LEU A 13 6.93 -21.64 -10.99
CA LEU A 13 8.19 -20.92 -11.19
C LEU A 13 8.26 -20.25 -12.57
N LEU A 14 7.81 -20.91 -13.62
CA LEU A 14 7.74 -20.30 -14.95
C LEU A 14 6.71 -19.17 -15.03
N ALA A 15 5.57 -19.30 -14.36
CA ALA A 15 4.58 -18.23 -14.27
C ALA A 15 5.12 -17.03 -13.47
N ALA A 16 5.78 -17.27 -12.33
CA ALA A 16 6.43 -16.22 -11.56
C ALA A 16 7.56 -15.53 -12.33
N ALA A 17 8.39 -16.28 -13.03
CA ALA A 17 9.43 -15.74 -13.90
C ALA A 17 8.84 -14.92 -15.07
N GLY A 18 7.71 -15.37 -15.64
CA GLY A 18 6.99 -14.65 -16.68
C GLY A 18 6.40 -13.33 -16.20
N VAL A 19 5.78 -13.32 -15.03
CA VAL A 19 5.27 -12.09 -14.39
C VAL A 19 6.42 -11.13 -14.06
N PHE A 20 7.53 -11.64 -13.56
CA PHE A 20 8.71 -10.84 -13.26
C PHE A 20 9.34 -10.23 -14.53
N ALA A 21 9.45 -11.01 -15.61
CA ALA A 21 9.92 -10.52 -16.90
C ALA A 21 8.96 -9.46 -17.49
N LEU A 22 7.64 -9.65 -17.34
CA LEU A 22 6.62 -8.67 -17.75
C LEU A 22 6.70 -7.37 -16.92
N LEU A 23 6.95 -7.45 -15.62
CA LEU A 23 7.15 -6.27 -14.77
C LEU A 23 8.43 -5.51 -15.13
N ILE A 24 9.52 -6.22 -15.44
CA ILE A 24 10.76 -5.59 -15.92
C ILE A 24 10.54 -4.94 -17.30
N ALA A 25 9.92 -5.66 -18.24
CA ALA A 25 9.58 -5.13 -19.55
C ALA A 25 8.65 -3.93 -19.44
N GLY A 26 7.65 -3.98 -18.58
CA GLY A 26 6.77 -2.85 -18.26
C GLY A 26 7.55 -1.66 -17.69
N ALA A 27 8.43 -1.87 -16.71
CA ALA A 27 9.26 -0.81 -16.14
C ALA A 27 10.23 -0.19 -17.17
N VAL A 28 10.73 -0.97 -18.11
CA VAL A 28 11.62 -0.48 -19.19
C VAL A 28 10.82 0.24 -20.29
N LEU A 29 9.65 -0.27 -20.66
CA LEU A 29 8.84 0.29 -21.75
C LEU A 29 7.97 1.49 -21.32
N PHE A 30 7.53 1.52 -20.06
CA PHE A 30 6.67 2.57 -19.50
C PHE A 30 7.37 3.47 -18.49
N GLY A 31 8.63 3.18 -18.13
CA GLY A 31 9.49 4.02 -17.29
C GLY A 31 10.19 5.15 -18.06
N GLY A 32 9.77 5.41 -19.31
CA GLY A 32 10.23 6.52 -20.10
C GLY A 32 9.30 7.72 -19.93
N ASP A 33 9.89 8.86 -19.57
CA ASP A 33 9.32 10.21 -19.58
C ASP A 33 7.91 10.34 -18.94
N GLU A 34 7.86 10.45 -17.63
CA GLU A 34 6.79 11.21 -16.98
C GLU A 34 6.90 12.66 -17.44
N GLY A 35 6.14 13.01 -18.48
CA GLY A 35 6.08 14.34 -19.01
C GLY A 35 5.77 15.36 -17.93
N ALA A 36 6.54 16.44 -17.90
CA ALA A 36 6.28 17.75 -17.30
C ALA A 36 5.66 17.74 -15.88
N LYS A 37 6.13 16.90 -15.01
CA LYS A 37 6.16 17.22 -13.58
C LYS A 37 7.27 18.24 -13.40
N TRP A 38 7.05 19.24 -12.58
CA TRP A 38 8.04 20.21 -12.14
C TRP A 38 9.29 19.45 -11.73
N GLU A 39 10.27 19.43 -12.64
CA GLU A 39 11.47 18.65 -12.40
C GLU A 39 12.38 19.49 -11.52
N ILE A 40 12.55 19.02 -10.30
CA ILE A 40 13.46 19.63 -9.33
C ILE A 40 14.87 19.71 -9.94
N PRO A 41 15.53 20.87 -9.91
CA PRO A 41 16.88 21.06 -10.47
C PRO A 41 17.96 20.41 -9.61
N SER A 42 17.81 19.12 -9.35
CA SER A 42 18.76 18.30 -8.60
C SER A 42 19.96 17.91 -9.46
N SER A 43 21.14 17.93 -8.89
CA SER A 43 22.38 17.46 -9.52
C SER A 43 22.41 15.94 -9.73
N TYR A 44 21.45 15.20 -9.21
CA TYR A 44 21.26 13.77 -9.47
C TYR A 44 20.41 13.50 -10.71
N SER A 45 19.51 14.42 -11.05
CA SER A 45 18.52 14.24 -12.11
C SER A 45 19.10 14.46 -13.52
N THR A 46 18.85 13.49 -14.40
CA THR A 46 19.19 13.58 -15.85
C THR A 46 18.01 14.10 -16.68
N ALA A 47 16.85 14.29 -16.07
CA ALA A 47 15.65 14.81 -16.72
C ALA A 47 15.88 16.25 -17.22
N SER A 48 15.00 16.78 -18.07
CA SER A 48 15.17 18.10 -18.68
C SER A 48 15.27 19.23 -17.66
N GLY A 49 14.47 19.19 -16.59
CA GLY A 49 14.51 20.14 -15.47
C GLY A 49 15.56 19.83 -14.40
N GLY A 50 16.21 18.66 -14.43
CA GLY A 50 17.33 18.33 -13.54
C GLY A 50 18.57 19.16 -13.84
N ALA A 51 19.57 19.15 -12.95
CA ALA A 51 20.78 19.96 -13.07
C ALA A 51 22.10 19.15 -13.15
N LYS A 52 22.01 17.87 -13.49
CA LYS A 52 23.19 17.00 -13.55
C LYS A 52 24.24 17.48 -14.58
N ALA A 53 23.81 18.05 -15.70
CA ALA A 53 24.73 18.58 -16.71
C ALA A 53 25.54 19.74 -16.16
N ALA A 54 24.93 20.69 -15.46
CA ALA A 54 25.60 21.82 -14.82
C ALA A 54 26.60 21.36 -13.74
N TYR A 55 26.20 20.38 -12.91
CA TYR A 55 27.09 19.78 -11.90
C TYR A 55 28.31 19.11 -12.53
N LEU A 56 28.12 18.29 -13.57
CA LEU A 56 29.19 17.59 -14.26
C LEU A 56 30.09 18.57 -15.01
N LEU A 57 29.53 19.61 -15.63
CA LEU A 57 30.29 20.67 -16.31
C LEU A 57 31.25 21.32 -15.33
N LEU A 58 30.79 21.75 -14.15
CA LEU A 58 31.68 22.36 -13.14
C LEU A 58 32.76 21.39 -12.69
N SER A 59 32.40 20.12 -12.43
CA SER A 59 33.38 19.09 -12.05
C SER A 59 34.46 18.86 -13.13
N GLN A 60 34.05 18.78 -14.39
CA GLN A 60 34.98 18.59 -15.53
C GLN A 60 35.81 19.83 -15.83
N ALA A 61 35.26 21.02 -15.59
CA ALA A 61 35.99 22.28 -15.72
C ALA A 61 36.99 22.56 -14.57
N GLY A 62 37.12 21.63 -13.63
CA GLY A 62 38.11 21.70 -12.55
C GLY A 62 37.64 22.45 -11.30
N TYR A 63 36.36 22.77 -11.18
CA TYR A 63 35.79 23.35 -9.95
C TYR A 63 35.73 22.29 -8.86
N LYS A 64 35.91 22.69 -7.60
CA LYS A 64 35.69 21.86 -6.42
C LYS A 64 34.20 21.86 -6.09
N VAL A 65 33.40 21.04 -6.79
CA VAL A 65 31.97 20.95 -6.55
C VAL A 65 31.64 19.73 -5.70
N LYS A 66 30.84 19.92 -4.67
CA LYS A 66 30.37 18.86 -3.76
C LYS A 66 28.87 18.97 -3.56
N ARG A 67 28.18 17.83 -3.47
CA ARG A 67 26.79 17.80 -3.05
C ARG A 67 26.69 18.04 -1.55
N TRP A 68 25.80 18.94 -1.15
CA TRP A 68 25.49 19.22 0.22
C TRP A 68 24.17 18.56 0.59
N GLU A 69 24.25 17.49 1.38
CA GLU A 69 23.09 16.66 1.77
C GLU A 69 22.78 16.78 3.28
N LYS A 70 23.35 17.77 3.91
CA LYS A 70 23.15 18.10 5.31
C LYS A 70 22.20 19.28 5.44
N ALA A 71 21.50 19.38 6.57
CA ALA A 71 20.69 20.54 6.86
C ALA A 71 21.51 21.85 6.80
N LEU A 72 20.87 22.94 6.42
CA LEU A 72 21.56 24.23 6.27
C LEU A 72 22.09 24.80 7.59
N ASP A 73 21.56 24.35 8.74
CA ASP A 73 22.09 24.67 10.07
C ASP A 73 23.53 24.18 10.29
N GLN A 74 24.01 23.23 9.46
CA GLN A 74 25.36 22.67 9.48
C GLN A 74 26.32 23.34 8.48
N LEU A 75 25.90 24.44 7.85
CA LEU A 75 26.79 25.20 6.95
C LEU A 75 28.07 25.66 7.68
N PRO A 76 29.21 25.72 6.95
CA PRO A 76 30.48 26.20 7.49
C PRO A 76 30.35 27.59 8.10
N GLN A 77 31.12 27.83 9.14
CA GLN A 77 31.16 29.11 9.87
C GLN A 77 32.48 29.82 9.69
N THR A 78 32.45 31.11 10.05
CA THR A 78 33.65 31.95 10.17
C THR A 78 34.57 31.81 8.95
N ASN A 79 35.85 31.60 9.12
CA ASN A 79 36.82 31.56 8.03
C ASN A 79 36.60 30.41 7.04
N GLU A 80 35.86 29.38 7.41
CA GLU A 80 35.53 28.25 6.52
C GLU A 80 34.46 28.61 5.49
N ALA A 81 33.67 29.64 5.70
CA ALA A 81 32.67 30.13 4.75
C ALA A 81 33.32 30.87 3.56
N THR A 82 34.43 31.55 3.82
CA THR A 82 35.13 32.35 2.80
C THR A 82 35.58 31.48 1.64
N GLY A 83 35.27 31.94 0.40
CA GLY A 83 35.59 31.24 -0.81
C GLY A 83 34.70 30.01 -1.12
N LYS A 84 33.62 29.85 -0.41
CA LYS A 84 32.59 28.85 -0.73
C LYS A 84 31.38 29.49 -1.38
N ILE A 85 30.78 28.78 -2.32
CA ILE A 85 29.53 29.15 -2.99
C ILE A 85 28.50 28.11 -2.66
N LEU A 86 27.41 28.50 -2.05
CA LEU A 86 26.23 27.65 -1.87
C LEU A 86 25.30 27.81 -3.07
N MET A 87 24.99 26.72 -3.74
CA MET A 87 23.99 26.67 -4.82
C MET A 87 22.66 26.19 -4.25
N LEU A 88 21.71 27.10 -4.10
CA LEU A 88 20.36 26.84 -3.59
C LEU A 88 19.38 26.86 -4.76
N ALA A 89 19.19 25.69 -5.39
CA ALA A 89 18.48 25.58 -6.66
C ALA A 89 17.00 25.26 -6.42
N ASP A 90 16.14 26.26 -6.56
CA ASP A 90 14.66 26.16 -6.53
C ASP A 90 14.08 25.31 -5.38
N PRO A 91 14.28 25.74 -4.11
CA PRO A 91 13.79 25.03 -2.96
C PRO A 91 12.26 24.95 -2.97
N GLU A 92 11.72 23.78 -2.59
CA GLU A 92 10.28 23.55 -2.52
C GLU A 92 9.69 23.79 -1.13
N GLU A 93 10.51 23.71 -0.07
CA GLU A 93 10.11 23.90 1.31
C GLU A 93 10.67 25.20 1.86
N ALA A 94 9.97 25.84 2.79
CA ALA A 94 10.46 26.99 3.51
C ALA A 94 11.54 26.58 4.51
N PRO A 95 12.57 27.42 4.76
CA PRO A 95 13.59 27.13 5.76
C PRO A 95 13.03 27.19 7.17
N THR A 96 13.63 26.43 8.08
CA THR A 96 13.46 26.64 9.51
C THR A 96 14.13 27.94 9.94
N HIS A 97 13.78 28.44 11.13
CA HIS A 97 14.40 29.63 11.65
C HIS A 97 15.94 29.47 11.82
N GLU A 98 16.36 28.31 12.30
CA GLU A 98 17.77 27.97 12.51
C GLU A 98 18.55 27.90 11.20
N GLU A 99 17.98 27.32 10.18
CA GLU A 99 18.57 27.24 8.82
C GLU A 99 18.73 28.65 8.22
N LYS A 100 17.74 29.51 8.40
CA LYS A 100 17.78 30.90 7.89
C LYS A 100 18.85 31.73 8.61
N GLU A 101 18.92 31.63 9.92
CA GLU A 101 19.95 32.36 10.70
C GLU A 101 21.35 31.83 10.34
N ARG A 102 21.51 30.52 10.18
CA ARG A 102 22.80 29.93 9.78
C ARG A 102 23.22 30.37 8.37
N LEU A 103 22.28 30.45 7.44
CA LEU A 103 22.59 30.94 6.08
C LEU A 103 23.03 32.40 6.10
N LYS A 104 22.41 33.28 6.93
CA LYS A 104 22.82 34.66 7.13
C LYS A 104 24.24 34.76 7.70
N GLU A 105 24.57 33.92 8.70
CA GLU A 105 25.92 33.85 9.25
C GLU A 105 26.92 33.41 8.20
N PHE A 106 26.61 32.34 7.42
CA PHE A 106 27.46 31.84 6.31
C PHE A 106 27.79 32.98 5.32
N ILE A 107 26.77 33.75 4.89
CA ILE A 107 26.97 34.86 3.96
C ILE A 107 27.79 35.98 4.61
N SER A 108 27.39 36.38 5.86
CA SER A 108 28.07 37.42 6.60
C SER A 108 29.56 37.11 6.81
N ASP A 109 29.91 35.86 6.96
CA ASP A 109 31.28 35.37 7.11
C ASP A 109 32.10 35.28 5.80
N GLY A 110 31.53 35.66 4.66
CA GLY A 110 32.19 35.69 3.38
C GLY A 110 31.84 34.54 2.46
N GLY A 111 30.82 33.79 2.75
CA GLY A 111 30.21 32.82 1.82
C GLY A 111 29.40 33.52 0.75
N HIS A 112 29.33 32.94 -0.44
CA HIS A 112 28.48 33.42 -1.53
C HIS A 112 27.29 32.48 -1.69
N VAL A 113 26.12 33.01 -2.05
CA VAL A 113 24.91 32.23 -2.29
C VAL A 113 24.39 32.53 -3.68
N ILE A 114 24.17 31.48 -4.48
CA ILE A 114 23.39 31.53 -5.71
C ILE A 114 22.07 30.85 -5.45
N ALA A 115 21.01 31.64 -5.34
CA ALA A 115 19.68 31.18 -5.00
C ALA A 115 18.75 31.35 -6.21
N THR A 116 17.98 30.32 -6.54
CA THR A 116 17.10 30.34 -7.73
C THR A 116 15.67 29.99 -7.37
N GLY A 117 14.72 30.63 -8.06
CA GLY A 117 13.30 30.35 -7.90
C GLY A 117 12.61 31.25 -6.85
N MET A 118 11.30 31.17 -6.82
CA MET A 118 10.45 32.01 -6.00
C MET A 118 10.69 31.77 -4.50
N PHE A 119 10.73 30.52 -4.08
CA PHE A 119 10.88 30.19 -2.66
C PHE A 119 12.27 30.42 -2.11
N ALA A 120 13.30 30.49 -2.98
CA ALA A 120 14.66 30.77 -2.54
C ALA A 120 14.79 32.11 -1.81
N GLY A 121 13.97 33.09 -2.16
CA GLY A 121 13.94 34.38 -1.44
C GLY A 121 13.64 34.24 0.05
N THR A 122 12.85 33.25 0.45
CA THR A 122 12.49 33.04 1.87
C THR A 122 13.70 32.62 2.72
N PHE A 123 14.73 32.06 2.10
CA PHE A 123 15.99 31.67 2.74
C PHE A 123 16.93 32.88 2.93
N LEU A 124 16.83 33.85 2.02
CA LEU A 124 17.78 34.96 1.96
C LEU A 124 17.60 35.95 3.09
N PRO A 125 18.69 36.70 3.46
CA PRO A 125 18.63 37.76 4.48
C PRO A 125 17.61 38.84 4.15
N GLU A 126 17.57 39.28 2.89
CA GLU A 126 16.64 40.26 2.36
C GLU A 126 15.73 39.52 1.37
N ASN A 127 14.49 39.27 1.78
CA ASN A 127 13.50 38.60 0.95
C ASN A 127 12.59 39.63 0.27
N GLU A 128 12.96 40.03 -0.92
CA GLU A 128 12.16 40.92 -1.79
C GLU A 128 11.72 40.25 -3.07
N SER A 129 11.81 38.91 -3.13
CA SER A 129 11.28 38.11 -4.23
C SER A 129 9.77 37.95 -4.15
N GLU A 130 9.08 38.14 -5.25
CA GLU A 130 7.63 37.97 -5.37
C GLU A 130 7.30 37.00 -6.51
N PRO A 131 6.21 36.22 -6.38
CA PRO A 131 5.70 35.43 -7.49
C PRO A 131 5.23 36.35 -8.61
N ASP A 132 5.59 36.04 -9.86
CA ASP A 132 5.07 36.72 -11.03
C ASP A 132 4.13 35.83 -11.83
N VAL A 133 2.83 35.93 -11.49
CA VAL A 133 1.79 35.15 -12.19
C VAL A 133 1.68 35.50 -13.66
N LEU A 134 2.00 36.73 -14.04
CA LEU A 134 1.95 37.21 -15.42
C LEU A 134 3.19 36.80 -16.23
N GLY A 135 4.33 36.59 -15.58
CA GLY A 135 5.56 36.12 -16.21
C GLY A 135 5.42 34.74 -16.79
N GLY A 136 4.77 33.85 -16.03
CA GLY A 136 4.46 32.47 -16.43
C GLY A 136 5.69 31.56 -16.44
N MET A 137 5.46 30.31 -16.79
CA MET A 137 6.48 29.27 -16.83
C MET A 137 7.20 29.14 -18.17
N GLN A 138 6.78 29.90 -19.17
CA GLN A 138 7.43 29.91 -20.48
C GLN A 138 8.79 30.59 -20.38
N TRP A 139 9.76 29.99 -21.03
CA TRP A 139 11.10 30.55 -21.12
C TRP A 139 11.08 31.75 -22.02
N LYS A 140 11.57 32.88 -21.53
CA LYS A 140 11.66 34.13 -22.25
C LYS A 140 13.06 34.70 -22.10
N LYS A 141 13.43 35.56 -23.05
CA LYS A 141 14.68 36.30 -23.00
C LYS A 141 14.60 37.37 -21.93
N ALA A 142 15.73 37.54 -21.23
CA ALA A 142 15.96 38.64 -20.32
C ALA A 142 17.26 39.33 -20.71
N SER A 143 17.23 40.66 -20.82
CA SER A 143 18.35 41.46 -21.22
C SER A 143 19.11 42.03 -20.02
N ALA A 144 20.37 42.28 -20.18
CA ALA A 144 21.19 42.96 -19.19
C ALA A 144 20.66 44.35 -18.87
N LEU A 145 20.44 44.63 -17.59
CA LEU A 145 19.99 45.93 -17.09
C LEU A 145 21.15 46.82 -16.64
N SER A 146 22.21 46.20 -16.13
CA SER A 146 23.32 46.92 -15.55
C SER A 146 24.66 46.29 -15.95
N PRO A 147 25.71 47.08 -16.16
CA PRO A 147 27.03 46.58 -16.56
C PRO A 147 27.70 45.84 -15.41
N SER A 148 28.12 44.59 -15.65
CA SER A 148 28.87 43.76 -14.72
C SER A 148 29.77 42.77 -15.49
N GLU A 149 30.59 42.00 -14.80
CA GLU A 149 31.34 40.89 -15.44
C GLU A 149 30.37 39.83 -15.95
N ILE A 150 29.30 39.55 -15.21
CA ILE A 150 28.27 38.56 -15.56
C ILE A 150 27.53 39.02 -16.83
N THR A 151 27.06 40.25 -16.88
CA THR A 151 26.30 40.77 -18.04
C THR A 151 27.14 41.04 -19.26
N ARG A 152 28.46 41.22 -19.09
CA ARG A 152 29.40 41.24 -20.21
C ARG A 152 29.64 39.87 -20.82
N ALA A 153 29.69 38.83 -20.00
CA ALA A 153 29.83 37.45 -20.47
C ALA A 153 28.57 36.95 -21.20
N ALA A 154 27.40 37.34 -20.70
CA ALA A 154 26.11 36.97 -21.28
C ALA A 154 25.18 38.19 -21.36
N PRO A 155 25.14 38.97 -22.43
CA PRO A 155 24.28 40.15 -22.54
C PRO A 155 22.78 39.85 -22.52
N GLU A 156 22.42 38.63 -22.88
CA GLU A 156 21.04 38.12 -22.91
C GLU A 156 21.01 36.68 -22.37
N ILE A 157 20.00 36.35 -21.61
CA ILE A 157 19.80 34.99 -21.04
C ILE A 157 18.34 34.55 -21.28
N VAL A 158 18.10 33.26 -21.14
CA VAL A 158 16.73 32.67 -21.27
C VAL A 158 16.36 32.01 -19.99
N LEU A 159 15.25 32.44 -19.39
CA LEU A 159 14.73 31.84 -18.16
C LEU A 159 13.19 31.94 -18.06
N ALA A 160 12.60 31.08 -17.20
CA ALA A 160 11.21 31.23 -16.82
C ALA A 160 11.08 32.45 -15.89
N GLN A 161 10.05 33.25 -16.15
CA GLN A 161 9.81 34.52 -15.42
C GLN A 161 8.70 34.34 -14.38
N ASN A 162 8.73 33.26 -13.62
CA ASN A 162 7.70 32.91 -12.62
C ASN A 162 7.86 33.65 -11.29
N ALA A 163 8.95 34.36 -11.13
CA ALA A 163 9.22 35.24 -9.98
C ALA A 163 9.88 36.54 -10.45
N ARG A 164 9.85 37.57 -9.62
CA ARG A 164 10.52 38.84 -9.83
C ARG A 164 11.06 39.36 -8.52
N TRP A 165 12.07 40.22 -8.58
CA TRP A 165 12.54 41.00 -7.45
C TRP A 165 11.85 42.36 -7.41
N GLN A 166 11.57 42.87 -6.20
CA GLN A 166 10.90 44.18 -6.09
C GLN A 166 11.71 45.33 -6.72
N PRO A 167 11.08 46.22 -7.48
CA PRO A 167 11.80 47.20 -8.29
C PRO A 167 12.48 48.29 -7.48
N TYR A 168 12.07 48.51 -6.21
CA TYR A 168 12.64 49.55 -5.34
C TYR A 168 13.64 49.00 -4.33
N SER A 169 14.10 47.78 -4.55
CA SER A 169 15.12 47.14 -3.74
C SER A 169 16.48 47.85 -3.82
N ALA A 170 17.27 47.75 -2.78
CA ALA A 170 18.68 48.16 -2.76
C ALA A 170 19.58 47.18 -3.51
N ALA A 171 19.05 46.01 -3.96
CA ALA A 171 19.79 45.01 -4.73
C ALA A 171 20.13 45.52 -6.14
N TYR A 172 21.32 45.21 -6.63
CA TYR A 172 21.80 45.62 -7.96
C TYR A 172 21.13 44.73 -9.03
N PRO A 173 20.32 45.32 -9.94
CA PRO A 173 19.61 44.55 -10.95
C PRO A 173 20.57 44.17 -12.08
N LEU A 174 20.69 42.90 -12.39
CA LEU A 174 21.55 42.40 -13.47
C LEU A 174 20.77 42.12 -14.76
N TYR A 175 19.62 41.45 -14.67
CA TYR A 175 18.81 41.14 -15.85
C TYR A 175 17.35 41.39 -15.58
N GLY A 176 16.62 41.68 -16.65
CA GLY A 176 15.18 41.91 -16.59
C GLY A 176 14.50 41.87 -17.95
N ASP A 177 13.18 42.00 -17.90
CA ASP A 177 12.27 42.10 -19.03
C ASP A 177 11.23 43.20 -18.77
N GLY A 178 11.37 44.36 -19.40
CA GLY A 178 10.56 45.54 -19.10
C GLY A 178 10.74 46.01 -17.64
N ASP A 179 9.63 46.07 -16.90
CA ASP A 179 9.63 46.49 -15.50
C ASP A 179 9.99 45.37 -14.51
N ARG A 180 10.31 44.18 -15.02
CA ARG A 180 10.59 43.02 -14.19
C ARG A 180 12.10 42.85 -13.99
N THR A 181 12.52 42.81 -12.73
CA THR A 181 13.85 42.44 -12.36
C THR A 181 13.91 40.94 -12.08
N LEU A 182 14.69 40.21 -12.86
CA LEU A 182 14.74 38.75 -12.89
C LEU A 182 16.01 38.15 -12.30
N VAL A 183 17.08 38.92 -12.26
CA VAL A 183 18.34 38.57 -11.62
C VAL A 183 18.87 39.76 -10.87
N VAL A 184 19.19 39.56 -9.59
CA VAL A 184 19.77 40.58 -8.74
C VAL A 184 20.99 40.08 -7.99
N LYS A 185 21.83 41.03 -7.62
CA LYS A 185 23.02 40.81 -6.82
C LYS A 185 23.10 41.84 -5.71
N TYR A 186 23.41 41.42 -4.47
CA TYR A 186 23.64 42.33 -3.38
C TYR A 186 24.66 41.78 -2.38
N PRO A 187 25.44 42.64 -1.74
CA PRO A 187 26.37 42.25 -0.71
C PRO A 187 25.62 42.04 0.61
N TYR A 188 26.07 41.11 1.45
CA TYR A 188 25.60 40.92 2.80
C TYR A 188 26.77 40.51 3.69
N GLY A 189 27.10 41.38 4.67
CA GLY A 189 28.31 41.21 5.46
C GLY A 189 29.56 41.21 4.61
N ARG A 190 30.37 40.17 4.67
CA ARG A 190 31.57 39.97 3.82
C ARG A 190 31.31 39.13 2.56
N GLY A 191 30.13 38.57 2.42
CA GLY A 191 29.72 37.74 1.31
C GLY A 191 28.76 38.44 0.36
N GLU A 192 28.14 37.66 -0.47
CA GLU A 192 27.33 38.15 -1.59
C GLU A 192 26.19 37.20 -1.89
N VAL A 193 25.05 37.75 -2.24
CA VAL A 193 23.87 36.98 -2.71
C VAL A 193 23.62 37.30 -4.17
N LEU A 194 23.41 36.26 -4.96
CA LEU A 194 22.93 36.31 -6.32
C LEU A 194 21.62 35.55 -6.40
N TRP A 195 20.54 36.22 -6.74
CA TRP A 195 19.22 35.60 -6.86
C TRP A 195 18.73 35.61 -8.31
N TRP A 196 18.15 34.51 -8.79
CA TRP A 196 17.54 34.37 -10.11
C TRP A 196 16.06 34.00 -10.00
N ALA A 197 15.24 34.53 -10.90
CA ALA A 197 13.81 34.26 -10.92
C ALA A 197 13.45 32.77 -11.06
N SER A 198 14.30 31.99 -11.71
CA SER A 198 14.10 30.54 -11.87
C SER A 198 15.44 29.81 -12.02
N ALA A 199 15.40 28.50 -11.80
CA ALA A 199 16.55 27.60 -12.01
C ALA A 199 16.85 27.30 -13.50
N THR A 200 16.05 27.81 -14.44
CA THR A 200 16.18 27.50 -15.87
C THR A 200 17.64 27.50 -16.39
N PRO A 201 18.49 28.52 -16.09
CA PRO A 201 19.84 28.57 -16.64
C PRO A 201 20.78 27.43 -16.21
N LEU A 202 20.46 26.75 -15.10
CA LEU A 202 21.27 25.63 -14.61
C LEU A 202 20.67 24.27 -14.93
N THR A 203 19.43 24.23 -15.47
CA THR A 203 18.79 22.93 -15.81
C THR A 203 19.44 22.29 -17.04
N ASN A 204 19.31 20.96 -17.17
CA ASN A 204 19.89 20.19 -18.28
C ASN A 204 19.39 20.69 -19.66
N ALA A 205 18.15 21.13 -19.75
CA ALA A 205 17.58 21.69 -20.96
C ALA A 205 17.96 23.17 -21.12
N GLY A 206 17.78 23.98 -20.04
CA GLY A 206 18.00 25.43 -20.08
C GLY A 206 19.44 25.83 -20.23
N LEU A 207 20.42 25.02 -19.80
CA LEU A 207 21.84 25.26 -19.97
C LEU A 207 22.27 25.34 -21.44
N LYS A 208 21.50 24.78 -22.36
CA LYS A 208 21.74 24.80 -23.80
C LYS A 208 21.21 26.06 -24.49
N GLU A 209 20.36 26.81 -23.79
CA GLU A 209 19.80 28.05 -24.32
C GLU A 209 20.88 29.13 -24.44
N GLN A 210 20.67 30.02 -25.39
CA GLN A 210 21.63 31.08 -25.73
C GLN A 210 21.93 31.96 -24.50
N GLY A 211 23.21 32.10 -24.16
CA GLY A 211 23.71 32.95 -23.09
C GLY A 211 23.65 32.29 -21.69
N ASN A 212 22.88 31.21 -21.49
CA ASN A 212 22.72 30.58 -20.17
C ASN A 212 23.98 29.90 -19.65
N LEU A 213 24.75 29.26 -20.53
CA LEU A 213 26.03 28.64 -20.17
C LEU A 213 27.04 29.67 -19.69
N GLU A 214 27.24 30.74 -20.46
CA GLU A 214 28.16 31.85 -20.17
C GLU A 214 27.72 32.57 -18.90
N PHE A 215 26.43 32.81 -18.73
CA PHE A 215 25.84 33.37 -17.53
C PHE A 215 26.14 32.53 -16.29
N PHE A 216 25.82 31.20 -16.35
CA PHE A 216 26.06 30.29 -15.25
C PHE A 216 27.53 30.26 -14.82
N LEU A 217 28.42 30.12 -15.78
CA LEU A 217 29.87 30.12 -15.48
C LEU A 217 30.35 31.47 -14.93
N ALA A 218 29.84 32.59 -15.45
CA ALA A 218 30.16 33.91 -14.92
C ALA A 218 29.66 34.14 -13.49
N CYS A 219 28.48 33.58 -13.14
CA CYS A 219 27.93 33.65 -11.76
C CYS A 219 28.77 32.83 -10.77
N VAL A 220 29.29 31.70 -11.18
CA VAL A 220 30.16 30.84 -10.35
C VAL A 220 31.56 31.43 -10.24
N GLY A 221 31.99 32.17 -11.26
CA GLY A 221 33.32 32.81 -11.29
C GLY A 221 34.47 31.83 -11.45
N GLY A 222 35.63 32.18 -10.90
CA GLY A 222 36.85 31.36 -11.09
C GLY A 222 36.86 30.05 -10.32
N ALA A 223 37.58 29.04 -10.83
CA ALA A 223 37.63 27.67 -10.25
C ALA A 223 38.31 27.54 -8.87
N LYS A 224 38.63 28.67 -8.23
CA LYS A 224 39.24 28.67 -6.87
C LYS A 224 38.24 28.42 -5.75
N SER A 225 36.97 28.73 -5.97
CA SER A 225 35.91 28.58 -5.00
C SER A 225 35.44 27.11 -4.89
N GLU A 226 35.08 26.70 -3.68
CA GLU A 226 34.42 25.43 -3.44
C GLU A 226 32.90 25.62 -3.57
N ILE A 227 32.25 24.82 -4.39
CA ILE A 227 30.82 24.90 -4.64
C ILE A 227 30.12 23.83 -3.84
N LEU A 228 29.22 24.24 -2.95
CA LEU A 228 28.32 23.37 -2.19
C LEU A 228 26.99 23.37 -2.92
N TRP A 229 26.70 22.29 -3.66
CA TRP A 229 25.43 22.12 -4.37
C TRP A 229 24.41 21.53 -3.40
N ASP A 230 23.45 22.31 -2.97
CA ASP A 230 22.48 21.88 -1.98
C ASP A 230 21.48 20.87 -2.59
N GLU A 231 21.46 19.68 -2.02
CA GLU A 231 20.52 18.61 -2.34
C GLU A 231 19.60 18.27 -1.15
N TYR A 232 19.91 18.84 0.02
CA TYR A 232 19.08 18.63 1.21
C TYR A 232 17.65 19.19 1.03
N ILE A 233 17.54 20.38 0.41
CA ILE A 233 16.25 21.01 0.08
C ILE A 233 15.43 20.20 -0.94
N HIS A 234 16.06 19.33 -1.71
CA HIS A 234 15.42 18.41 -2.65
C HIS A 234 15.08 17.05 -2.02
N GLY A 235 15.16 16.94 -0.69
CA GLY A 235 14.87 15.71 0.04
C GLY A 235 15.99 14.68 0.09
N TYR A 236 17.17 14.99 -0.47
CA TYR A 236 18.35 14.12 -0.37
C TYR A 236 19.03 14.32 0.99
N ARG A 237 18.53 13.63 1.99
CA ARG A 237 19.08 13.68 3.35
C ARG A 237 20.06 12.52 3.54
N GLN A 238 21.21 12.78 4.18
CA GLN A 238 22.18 11.73 4.53
C GLN A 238 21.63 10.84 5.65
N THR A 239 20.65 10.01 5.33
CA THR A 239 20.19 8.93 6.19
C THR A 239 20.58 7.60 5.57
N LEU A 240 20.78 6.56 6.40
CA LEU A 240 21.02 5.20 5.88
C LEU A 240 19.92 4.78 4.91
N GLY A 241 18.68 5.21 5.16
CA GLY A 241 17.53 4.94 4.29
C GLY A 241 17.66 5.64 2.92
N SER A 242 18.08 6.91 2.86
CA SER A 242 18.25 7.64 1.61
C SER A 242 19.43 7.11 0.79
N SER A 243 20.53 6.77 1.45
CA SER A 243 21.68 6.15 0.80
C SER A 243 21.33 4.82 0.13
N ILE A 244 20.46 4.01 0.76
CA ILE A 244 19.94 2.77 0.19
C ILE A 244 18.93 3.05 -0.92
N ALA A 245 18.04 4.03 -0.75
CA ALA A 245 17.00 4.36 -1.71
C ALA A 245 17.56 4.87 -3.06
N HIS A 246 18.68 5.59 -3.05
CA HIS A 246 19.34 6.11 -4.26
C HIS A 246 20.46 5.22 -4.79
N SER A 247 20.77 4.12 -4.08
CA SER A 247 21.78 3.13 -4.46
C SER A 247 21.18 1.99 -5.29
N PRO A 248 21.94 1.35 -6.19
CA PRO A 248 21.56 0.07 -6.81
C PRO A 248 21.22 -1.02 -5.79
N VAL A 249 21.67 -0.88 -4.54
CA VAL A 249 21.38 -1.81 -3.43
C VAL A 249 19.88 -1.98 -3.15
N LYS A 250 19.04 -0.99 -3.44
CA LYS A 250 17.57 -1.12 -3.36
C LYS A 250 17.04 -2.25 -4.23
N TRP A 251 17.58 -2.42 -5.42
CA TRP A 251 17.20 -3.48 -6.35
C TRP A 251 17.65 -4.86 -5.86
N LEU A 252 18.85 -4.93 -5.25
CA LEU A 252 19.33 -6.14 -4.59
C LEU A 252 18.41 -6.51 -3.42
N GLY A 253 18.01 -5.54 -2.58
CA GLY A 253 17.05 -5.74 -1.50
C GLY A 253 15.70 -6.26 -1.98
N LEU A 254 15.17 -5.68 -3.06
CA LEU A 254 13.92 -6.13 -3.69
C LEU A 254 14.04 -7.56 -4.22
N GLN A 255 15.15 -7.89 -4.89
CA GLN A 255 15.41 -9.25 -5.40
C GLN A 255 15.49 -10.27 -4.28
N LEU A 256 16.19 -9.96 -3.19
CA LEU A 256 16.29 -10.82 -2.00
C LEU A 256 14.92 -11.01 -1.33
N ALA A 257 14.11 -9.96 -1.25
CA ALA A 257 12.75 -10.04 -0.70
C ALA A 257 11.85 -10.94 -1.57
N LEU A 258 11.93 -10.82 -2.90
CA LEU A 258 11.21 -11.69 -3.83
C LEU A 258 11.69 -13.14 -3.76
N LEU A 259 12.99 -13.36 -3.64
CA LEU A 259 13.57 -14.69 -3.45
C LEU A 259 13.09 -15.30 -2.12
N ALA A 260 13.13 -14.54 -1.03
CA ALA A 260 12.63 -14.98 0.27
C ALA A 260 11.14 -15.31 0.21
N LEU A 261 10.33 -14.47 -0.45
CA LEU A 261 8.90 -14.73 -0.68
C LEU A 261 8.69 -16.02 -1.48
N ALA A 262 9.45 -16.23 -2.56
CA ALA A 262 9.40 -17.46 -3.35
C ALA A 262 9.75 -18.69 -2.52
N VAL A 263 10.78 -18.60 -1.68
CA VAL A 263 11.17 -19.66 -0.74
C VAL A 263 10.03 -19.93 0.25
N VAL A 264 9.47 -18.88 0.89
CA VAL A 264 8.35 -19.03 1.83
C VAL A 264 7.14 -19.67 1.14
N VAL A 265 6.75 -19.22 -0.06
CA VAL A 265 5.63 -19.79 -0.81
C VAL A 265 5.90 -21.25 -1.20
N THR A 266 7.13 -21.58 -1.58
CA THR A 266 7.52 -22.95 -1.95
C THR A 266 7.51 -23.88 -0.73
N PHE A 267 8.04 -23.43 0.41
CA PHE A 267 8.12 -24.24 1.62
C PHE A 267 6.88 -24.17 2.51
N SER A 268 6.01 -23.17 2.35
CA SER A 268 4.71 -23.09 3.07
C SER A 268 3.71 -24.13 2.58
N ARG A 269 3.89 -24.65 1.36
CA ARG A 269 3.15 -25.84 0.93
C ARG A 269 3.71 -27.02 1.72
N ARG A 270 2.93 -27.52 2.68
CA ARG A 270 3.21 -28.75 3.43
C ARG A 270 3.59 -29.85 2.44
N SER A 271 4.89 -30.12 2.34
CA SER A 271 5.41 -31.32 1.70
C SER A 271 5.28 -32.49 2.67
N GLY A 272 4.07 -32.70 3.21
CA GLY A 272 3.77 -33.91 3.93
C GLY A 272 3.56 -35.03 2.90
N PRO A 273 3.95 -36.28 3.19
CA PRO A 273 3.53 -37.40 2.37
C PRO A 273 2.01 -37.32 2.23
N ILE A 274 1.51 -37.39 1.00
CA ILE A 274 0.08 -37.51 0.74
C ILE A 274 -0.30 -38.89 1.33
N CYS A 275 -0.60 -38.91 2.64
CA CYS A 275 -1.32 -40.01 3.20
C CYS A 275 -2.62 -40.04 2.42
N LYS A 276 -2.80 -41.03 1.55
CA LYS A 276 -4.12 -41.32 1.00
C LYS A 276 -5.05 -41.33 2.20
N PRO A 277 -6.08 -40.46 2.27
CA PRO A 277 -7.04 -40.54 3.37
C PRO A 277 -7.48 -41.99 3.40
N ALA A 278 -7.32 -42.65 4.56
CA ALA A 278 -7.88 -43.96 4.76
C ALA A 278 -9.32 -43.84 4.27
N ALA A 279 -9.70 -44.64 3.31
CA ALA A 279 -11.06 -44.62 2.77
C ALA A 279 -11.98 -44.59 3.98
N PRO A 280 -12.90 -43.63 4.11
CA PRO A 280 -13.76 -43.57 5.26
C PRO A 280 -14.40 -44.95 5.35
N VAL A 281 -14.08 -45.68 6.41
CA VAL A 281 -14.73 -46.94 6.72
C VAL A 281 -16.19 -46.54 6.85
N ARG A 282 -16.94 -46.71 5.77
CA ARG A 282 -18.39 -46.51 5.80
C ARG A 282 -18.89 -47.63 6.71
N LEU A 283 -19.11 -47.28 7.99
CA LEU A 283 -19.84 -48.18 8.86
C LEU A 283 -21.06 -48.64 8.10
N SER A 284 -21.23 -49.99 8.00
CA SER A 284 -22.43 -50.50 7.42
C SER A 284 -23.62 -49.89 8.13
N PRO A 285 -24.75 -49.59 7.47
CA PRO A 285 -25.93 -49.08 8.17
C PRO A 285 -26.34 -49.90 9.38
N ILE A 286 -26.09 -51.20 9.36
CA ILE A 286 -26.32 -52.15 10.44
C ILE A 286 -25.34 -51.87 11.63
N GLU A 287 -24.06 -51.72 11.39
CA GLU A 287 -23.06 -51.41 12.43
C GLU A 287 -23.33 -50.05 13.11
N PHE A 288 -23.78 -49.04 12.32
CA PHE A 288 -24.21 -47.77 12.88
C PHE A 288 -25.42 -47.92 13.83
N VAL A 289 -26.46 -48.69 13.39
CA VAL A 289 -27.62 -48.90 14.23
C VAL A 289 -27.26 -49.71 15.47
N GLN A 290 -26.41 -50.73 15.37
CA GLN A 290 -25.95 -51.52 16.52
C GLN A 290 -25.15 -50.66 17.49
N THR A 291 -24.22 -49.79 17.01
CA THR A 291 -23.46 -48.90 17.86
C THR A 291 -24.36 -47.90 18.57
N LEU A 292 -25.32 -47.31 17.86
CA LEU A 292 -26.28 -46.39 18.43
C LEU A 292 -27.18 -47.09 19.45
N GLY A 293 -27.67 -48.29 19.15
CA GLY A 293 -28.47 -49.12 20.07
C GLY A 293 -27.71 -49.43 21.36
N GLY A 294 -26.45 -49.85 21.27
CA GLY A 294 -25.59 -50.10 22.43
C GLY A 294 -25.34 -48.85 23.29
N LEU A 295 -25.22 -47.66 22.67
CA LEU A 295 -25.12 -46.42 23.42
C LEU A 295 -26.39 -46.09 24.21
N TYR A 296 -27.59 -46.27 23.61
CA TYR A 296 -28.87 -46.09 24.31
C TYR A 296 -29.06 -47.09 25.42
N GLU A 297 -28.68 -48.33 25.22
CA GLU A 297 -28.72 -49.37 26.24
C GLU A 297 -27.79 -49.04 27.43
N THR A 298 -26.55 -48.67 27.15
CA THR A 298 -25.54 -48.31 28.17
C THR A 298 -25.95 -47.03 28.95
N ALA A 299 -26.60 -46.10 28.30
CA ALA A 299 -27.07 -44.87 28.88
C ALA A 299 -28.37 -45.06 29.73
N GLY A 300 -28.98 -46.25 29.73
CA GLY A 300 -30.21 -46.53 30.46
C GLY A 300 -31.41 -45.69 29.99
N THR A 301 -31.43 -45.24 28.77
CA THR A 301 -32.41 -44.30 28.22
C THR A 301 -33.53 -44.98 27.44
N ALA A 302 -34.08 -46.05 27.98
CA ALA A 302 -35.17 -46.81 27.36
C ALA A 302 -36.44 -45.95 27.09
N SER A 303 -36.73 -44.99 27.98
CA SER A 303 -37.82 -44.03 27.82
C SER A 303 -37.65 -43.11 26.59
N VAL A 304 -36.44 -42.71 26.27
CA VAL A 304 -36.14 -41.89 25.09
C VAL A 304 -36.43 -42.63 23.78
N ALA A 305 -36.14 -43.94 23.74
CA ALA A 305 -36.45 -44.77 22.58
C ALA A 305 -37.99 -44.87 22.37
N VAL A 306 -38.74 -45.02 23.46
CA VAL A 306 -40.22 -44.98 23.42
C VAL A 306 -40.73 -43.62 22.99
N ASP A 307 -40.14 -42.52 23.49
CA ASP A 307 -40.56 -41.17 23.12
C ASP A 307 -40.35 -40.90 21.60
N ILE A 308 -39.19 -41.23 21.07
CA ILE A 308 -38.90 -41.05 19.64
C ILE A 308 -39.89 -41.86 18.77
N CYS A 309 -40.13 -43.11 19.10
CA CYS A 309 -41.03 -43.95 18.34
C CYS A 309 -42.48 -43.48 18.47
N TYR A 310 -42.91 -43.09 19.65
CA TYR A 310 -44.22 -42.57 19.94
C TYR A 310 -44.50 -41.25 19.25
N GLN A 311 -43.57 -40.29 19.29
CA GLN A 311 -43.71 -39.01 18.60
C GLN A 311 -43.80 -39.19 17.08
N ARG A 312 -42.98 -40.08 16.51
CA ARG A 312 -43.06 -40.41 15.09
C ARG A 312 -44.39 -41.02 14.72
N PHE A 313 -44.87 -41.98 15.51
CA PHE A 313 -46.17 -42.61 15.33
C PHE A 313 -47.29 -41.57 15.40
N ARG A 314 -47.29 -40.75 16.45
CA ARG A 314 -48.26 -39.69 16.68
C ARG A 314 -48.29 -38.67 15.53
N TYR A 315 -47.15 -38.28 15.03
CA TYR A 315 -47.04 -37.37 13.87
C TYR A 315 -47.79 -37.91 12.65
N TRP A 316 -47.55 -39.15 12.29
CA TRP A 316 -48.21 -39.77 11.14
C TRP A 316 -49.70 -40.03 11.38
N LEU A 317 -50.08 -40.39 12.59
CA LEU A 317 -51.46 -40.63 12.98
C LEU A 317 -52.27 -39.34 12.89
N THR A 318 -51.81 -38.25 13.50
CA THR A 318 -52.49 -36.93 13.49
C THR A 318 -52.59 -36.37 12.10
N ARG A 319 -51.53 -36.52 11.29
CA ARG A 319 -51.52 -36.10 9.91
C ARG A 319 -52.56 -36.87 9.07
N ARG A 320 -52.69 -38.15 9.30
CA ARG A 320 -53.68 -38.98 8.60
C ARG A 320 -55.11 -38.70 9.06
N LEU A 321 -55.30 -38.36 10.31
CA LEU A 321 -56.57 -37.95 10.85
C LEU A 321 -56.94 -36.49 10.50
N GLY A 322 -55.97 -35.67 10.00
CA GLY A 322 -56.19 -34.27 9.72
C GLY A 322 -56.47 -33.43 10.96
N VAL A 323 -55.83 -33.79 12.10
CA VAL A 323 -55.94 -33.07 13.38
C VAL A 323 -54.59 -32.44 13.75
N ALA A 324 -54.61 -31.47 14.67
CA ALA A 324 -53.38 -30.79 15.11
C ALA A 324 -52.42 -31.77 15.79
N SER A 325 -51.12 -31.61 15.57
CA SER A 325 -50.08 -32.50 16.11
C SER A 325 -49.93 -32.45 17.62
N ASN A 326 -50.40 -31.36 18.26
CA ASN A 326 -50.35 -31.13 19.69
C ASN A 326 -51.63 -31.51 20.45
N ILE A 327 -52.57 -32.19 19.79
CA ILE A 327 -53.83 -32.64 20.37
C ILE A 327 -53.59 -33.56 21.58
N SER A 328 -54.44 -33.47 22.61
CA SER A 328 -54.35 -34.39 23.77
C SER A 328 -54.63 -35.84 23.35
N VAL A 329 -54.18 -36.82 24.15
CA VAL A 329 -54.45 -38.22 23.88
C VAL A 329 -55.96 -38.50 23.95
N ALA A 330 -56.71 -37.83 24.87
CA ALA A 330 -58.17 -37.95 25.00
C ALA A 330 -58.91 -37.41 23.76
N ASP A 331 -58.51 -36.23 23.27
CA ASP A 331 -59.10 -35.63 22.07
C ASP A 331 -58.71 -36.41 20.80
N LEU A 332 -57.54 -37.00 20.78
CA LEU A 332 -57.06 -37.87 19.70
C LEU A 332 -57.94 -39.14 19.66
N GLU A 333 -58.26 -39.71 20.83
CA GLU A 333 -59.18 -40.83 20.96
C GLU A 333 -60.57 -40.49 20.41
N LEU A 334 -61.15 -39.33 20.80
CA LEU A 334 -62.41 -38.86 20.27
C LEU A 334 -62.36 -38.68 18.72
N ALA A 335 -61.33 -38.05 18.23
CA ALA A 335 -61.14 -37.83 16.78
C ALA A 335 -61.00 -39.15 16.00
N MET A 336 -60.42 -40.17 16.62
CA MET A 336 -60.31 -41.49 16.04
C MET A 336 -61.68 -42.23 16.05
N ARG A 337 -62.41 -42.16 17.10
CA ARG A 337 -63.78 -42.76 17.22
C ARG A 337 -64.77 -42.13 16.24
N ASP A 338 -64.59 -40.80 15.98
CA ASP A 338 -65.49 -40.07 15.08
C ASP A 338 -65.19 -40.40 13.62
N ARG A 339 -63.88 -40.52 13.23
CA ARG A 339 -63.49 -40.69 11.86
C ARG A 339 -63.24 -42.11 11.41
N TRP A 340 -62.96 -43.03 12.34
CA TRP A 340 -62.68 -44.41 12.07
C TRP A 340 -63.65 -45.28 12.94
N SER A 341 -64.52 -46.01 12.31
CA SER A 341 -65.40 -46.94 12.94
C SER A 341 -64.68 -48.13 13.66
N PHE A 342 -63.39 -48.06 13.73
CA PHE A 342 -62.51 -49.05 14.31
C PHE A 342 -61.60 -48.40 15.32
N VAL A 343 -62.04 -48.34 16.57
CA VAL A 343 -61.21 -48.02 17.72
C VAL A 343 -61.23 -49.20 18.66
N ASP A 344 -60.04 -49.82 18.76
CA ASP A 344 -59.77 -50.89 19.70
C ASP A 344 -59.35 -50.24 21.03
N ASP A 345 -60.00 -50.58 22.10
CA ASP A 345 -59.66 -50.09 23.44
C ASP A 345 -58.22 -50.45 23.83
N HIS A 346 -57.69 -51.55 23.28
CA HIS A 346 -56.32 -51.95 23.43
C HIS A 346 -55.38 -50.93 22.83
N PHE A 347 -55.67 -50.40 21.66
CA PHE A 347 -54.86 -49.36 21.00
C PHE A 347 -54.80 -48.08 21.82
N VAL A 348 -55.94 -47.64 22.37
CA VAL A 348 -55.97 -46.44 23.26
C VAL A 348 -55.15 -46.69 24.53
N ALA A 349 -55.19 -47.88 25.07
CA ALA A 349 -54.39 -48.26 26.24
C ALA A 349 -52.89 -48.19 25.93
N ILE A 350 -52.44 -48.62 24.72
CA ILE A 350 -51.04 -48.51 24.26
C ILE A 350 -50.63 -47.06 24.18
N LEU A 351 -51.41 -46.15 23.56
CA LEU A 351 -51.08 -44.73 23.45
C LEU A 351 -50.93 -44.11 24.86
N ARG A 352 -51.76 -44.40 25.78
CA ARG A 352 -51.69 -43.95 27.20
C ARG A 352 -50.44 -44.49 27.90
N ARG A 353 -50.09 -45.78 27.67
CA ARG A 353 -48.90 -46.41 28.23
C ARG A 353 -47.64 -45.76 27.65
N CYS A 354 -47.61 -45.47 26.35
CA CYS A 354 -46.48 -44.78 25.72
C CYS A 354 -46.33 -43.34 26.24
N GLU A 355 -47.44 -42.60 26.43
CA GLU A 355 -47.45 -41.27 27.01
C GLU A 355 -46.90 -41.25 28.45
N ALA A 356 -47.19 -42.28 29.25
CA ALA A 356 -46.61 -42.44 30.58
C ALA A 356 -45.13 -42.86 30.53
N ALA A 357 -44.80 -43.81 29.66
CA ALA A 357 -43.48 -44.40 29.57
C ALA A 357 -42.39 -43.43 29.04
N LYS A 358 -42.74 -42.41 28.23
CA LYS A 358 -41.78 -41.43 27.70
C LYS A 358 -41.08 -40.60 28.78
N ASN A 359 -41.72 -40.42 29.93
CA ASN A 359 -41.22 -39.62 31.05
C ASN A 359 -40.74 -40.49 32.24
N ASP A 360 -40.75 -41.82 32.10
CA ASP A 360 -40.34 -42.73 33.16
C ASP A 360 -38.85 -43.03 33.09
N PRO A 361 -38.03 -42.48 34.02
CA PRO A 361 -36.57 -42.71 34.03
C PRO A 361 -36.20 -44.14 34.45
N TYR A 362 -37.12 -44.91 34.99
CA TYR A 362 -36.91 -46.29 35.44
C TYR A 362 -37.53 -47.35 34.52
N LEU A 363 -37.91 -46.95 33.31
CA LEU A 363 -38.49 -47.88 32.35
C LEU A 363 -37.50 -48.98 31.96
N HIS A 364 -37.88 -50.22 32.21
CA HIS A 364 -37.04 -51.38 31.88
C HIS A 364 -36.99 -51.59 30.34
N PRO A 365 -35.78 -51.90 29.78
CA PRO A 365 -35.61 -52.10 28.34
C PRO A 365 -36.58 -53.10 27.70
N PRO A 366 -36.89 -54.27 28.30
CA PRO A 366 -37.89 -55.22 27.75
C PRO A 366 -39.28 -54.60 27.61
N ALA A 367 -39.73 -53.81 28.61
CA ALA A 367 -41.03 -53.14 28.56
C ALA A 367 -41.08 -52.04 27.49
N ALA A 368 -39.97 -51.30 27.31
CA ALA A 368 -39.82 -50.32 26.24
C ALA A 368 -39.90 -50.98 24.86
N LEU A 369 -39.19 -52.10 24.69
CA LEU A 369 -39.19 -52.86 23.44
C LEU A 369 -40.59 -53.37 23.09
N GLN A 370 -41.31 -53.89 24.07
CA GLN A 370 -42.68 -54.36 23.88
C GLN A 370 -43.61 -53.21 23.43
N LEU A 371 -43.53 -52.04 24.08
CA LEU A 371 -44.33 -50.88 23.70
C LEU A 371 -44.02 -50.39 22.27
N VAL A 372 -42.75 -50.38 21.88
CA VAL A 372 -42.32 -49.99 20.51
C VAL A 372 -42.82 -51.00 19.50
N GLN A 373 -42.76 -52.30 19.77
CA GLN A 373 -43.28 -53.34 18.89
C GLN A 373 -44.79 -53.24 18.71
N GLU A 374 -45.53 -53.09 19.82
CA GLU A 374 -46.99 -52.85 19.79
C GLU A 374 -47.37 -51.62 18.96
N LEU A 375 -46.61 -50.50 19.08
CA LEU A 375 -46.80 -49.30 18.27
C LEU A 375 -46.53 -49.59 16.75
N ASP A 376 -45.47 -50.31 16.44
CA ASP A 376 -45.11 -50.61 15.04
C ASP A 376 -46.12 -51.51 14.39
N GLU A 377 -46.67 -52.53 15.12
CA GLU A 377 -47.77 -53.39 14.64
C GLU A 377 -48.99 -52.55 14.27
N TYR A 378 -49.38 -51.56 15.13
CA TYR A 378 -50.45 -50.65 14.78
C TYR A 378 -50.12 -49.72 13.65
N ALA A 379 -48.87 -49.23 13.55
CA ALA A 379 -48.43 -48.42 12.44
C ALA A 379 -48.56 -49.17 11.08
N VAL A 380 -48.19 -50.45 11.05
CA VAL A 380 -48.34 -51.29 9.90
C VAL A 380 -49.81 -51.54 9.59
N ARG A 381 -50.61 -51.92 10.58
CA ARG A 381 -52.07 -52.17 10.46
C ARG A 381 -52.83 -50.95 9.93
N LEU A 382 -52.44 -49.76 10.42
CA LEU A 382 -53.03 -48.50 10.01
C LEU A 382 -52.36 -47.94 8.72
N LYS A 383 -51.37 -48.60 8.16
CA LYS A 383 -50.61 -48.20 6.95
C LYS A 383 -50.05 -46.78 7.07
N LEU A 384 -49.56 -46.40 8.23
CA LEU A 384 -49.12 -45.04 8.49
C LEU A 384 -47.85 -44.66 7.72
N TYR A 385 -46.93 -45.60 7.47
CA TYR A 385 -45.63 -45.34 6.85
C TYR A 385 -45.56 -45.64 5.33
N GLN A 386 -46.69 -45.95 4.67
CA GLN A 386 -46.67 -46.35 3.24
C GLN A 386 -46.34 -45.18 2.26
N GLY A 387 -46.26 -43.96 2.71
CA GLY A 387 -45.89 -42.80 1.89
C GLY A 387 -44.38 -42.57 1.72
N VAL A 388 -43.52 -43.14 2.58
CA VAL A 388 -42.06 -42.82 2.62
C VAL A 388 -41.24 -43.71 1.70
N ARG A 389 -41.81 -44.75 1.15
CA ARG A 389 -41.05 -45.73 0.32
C ARG A 389 -40.93 -45.37 -1.17
N LYS A 390 -41.49 -44.22 -1.62
CA LYS A 390 -41.46 -43.79 -3.03
C LYS A 390 -40.48 -42.66 -3.38
N GLU A 391 -39.68 -42.20 -2.43
CA GLU A 391 -38.73 -41.10 -2.68
C GLU A 391 -37.28 -41.52 -2.47
N LYS A 392 -36.92 -42.71 -2.92
CA LYS A 392 -35.52 -43.14 -3.10
C LYS A 392 -35.41 -44.01 -4.36
N VAL A 393 -35.21 -43.37 -5.51
CA VAL A 393 -34.41 -43.81 -6.62
C VAL A 393 -33.62 -42.61 -7.13
#